data_e8557e0d5262e393cb453d49334009b5
#
_entry.id   e8557e0d5262e393cb453d49334009b5
#
_cell.length_a   1.000
_cell.length_b   1.000
_cell.length_c   1.000
_cell.angle_alpha   90.00
_cell.angle_beta   90.00
_cell.angle_gamma   90.00
#
_symmetry.space_group_name_H-M   'P 1'
#
loop_
_entity.id
_entity.type
_entity.pdbx_description
1 polymer ?
#
loop_
_entity_poly.entity_id
_entity_poly.type
_entity_poly.pdbx_seq_one_letter_code
_entity_poly.pdbx_strand_id
1 'polypeptide(L)'
;MLARGIRSYHRPTRLEDAFDLAARGVVPLAGGTRLLAAAQDVPNVLDLSSLGIDGITVDDGDLVMGAMVPLQDLIDSRPAYEVTAGLLPAACRAFSPSRMLRNMATIGGESVASPPDSELAAALLALNAVYNVVRPDETLDVPAIRFLKRATEDLAGGGLVLSVLIPGAPDGAALERAAMPGAGPAVVAVAVTISLTGDTCGRARIVVTGLDGPPARVVEAEHEIEGTDMEPHKIEALIRQVRERPKYRDDARASAEYRREAAGVLVARALERAVAQARDPGKREIPRLRQSPSQRATLAVPYFTSGRIDVTLNGHTKRLEAEARTTLLELVRRERLWGAKPGCETGDCGACTVLLDGRPVNACLTLALRAHGRNVQTVEGLGTADKPHPVQAAFLETGAVQCGYCTPAMALCAKALLEAVPKPTEEEARDALAGCLCRCGGYARPVRAVLDAANPR
;
A
#
# COMPACT_ATOMS: atom_id res chain seq x y z
N MET A 1 -18.71 -9.89 6.37
CA MET A 1 -19.12 -9.90 7.80
C MET A 1 -18.38 -8.86 8.66
N LEU A 2 -17.24 -8.35 8.25
CA LEU A 2 -16.40 -7.42 9.04
C LEU A 2 -16.96 -5.99 9.15
N ALA A 3 -17.73 -5.50 8.18
CA ALA A 3 -18.37 -4.18 8.22
C ALA A 3 -19.69 -4.11 9.05
N ARG A 4 -19.97 -5.10 9.90
CA ARG A 4 -21.26 -5.25 10.59
C ARG A 4 -21.68 -4.07 11.46
N GLY A 5 -20.75 -3.34 12.00
CA GLY A 5 -21.01 -2.18 12.86
C GLY A 5 -21.41 -0.90 12.14
N ILE A 6 -21.16 -0.79 10.82
CA ILE A 6 -21.37 0.47 10.07
C ILE A 6 -22.88 0.70 9.89
N ARG A 7 -23.35 1.84 10.41
CA ARG A 7 -24.75 2.28 10.36
C ARG A 7 -24.95 3.46 9.41
N SER A 8 -23.93 4.34 9.28
CA SER A 8 -23.97 5.44 8.35
C SER A 8 -22.66 5.60 7.58
N TYR A 9 -22.78 6.13 6.38
CA TYR A 9 -21.67 6.42 5.49
C TYR A 9 -21.82 7.84 4.97
N HIS A 10 -20.71 8.58 4.97
CA HIS A 10 -20.61 9.95 4.46
C HIS A 10 -19.45 10.03 3.49
N ARG A 11 -19.63 10.70 2.35
CA ARG A 11 -18.58 10.97 1.36
C ARG A 11 -18.72 12.41 0.87
N PRO A 12 -18.19 13.40 1.62
CA PRO A 12 -18.18 14.79 1.22
C PRO A 12 -17.20 15.02 0.07
N THR A 13 -17.43 16.12 -0.67
CA THR A 13 -16.52 16.62 -1.70
C THR A 13 -15.76 17.88 -1.26
N ARG A 14 -16.12 18.44 -0.10
CA ARG A 14 -15.50 19.62 0.49
C ARG A 14 -14.79 19.27 1.77
N LEU A 15 -13.65 19.89 2.01
CA LEU A 15 -12.85 19.65 3.23
C LEU A 15 -13.57 20.12 4.50
N GLU A 16 -14.27 21.25 4.43
CA GLU A 16 -15.01 21.79 5.59
C GLU A 16 -16.05 20.79 6.10
N ASP A 17 -16.81 20.16 5.18
CA ASP A 17 -17.80 19.15 5.55
C ASP A 17 -17.13 17.91 6.17
N ALA A 18 -15.92 17.56 5.70
CA ALA A 18 -15.15 16.42 6.24
C ALA A 18 -14.64 16.72 7.64
N PHE A 19 -14.15 17.93 7.92
CA PHE A 19 -13.73 18.35 9.26
C PHE A 19 -14.88 18.35 10.25
N ASP A 20 -16.03 18.90 9.87
CA ASP A 20 -17.23 18.92 10.71
C ASP A 20 -17.68 17.51 11.11
N LEU A 21 -17.65 16.56 10.17
CA LEU A 21 -17.98 15.17 10.42
C LEU A 21 -16.95 14.50 11.32
N ALA A 22 -15.65 14.69 11.06
CA ALA A 22 -14.58 14.14 11.87
C ALA A 22 -14.60 14.68 13.31
N ALA A 23 -14.88 15.98 13.50
CA ALA A 23 -15.03 16.58 14.82
C ALA A 23 -16.22 16.02 15.61
N ARG A 24 -17.26 15.54 14.93
CA ARG A 24 -18.41 14.82 15.55
C ARG A 24 -18.13 13.32 15.80
N GLY A 25 -16.89 12.87 15.60
CA GLY A 25 -16.48 11.49 15.84
C GLY A 25 -16.85 10.50 14.71
N VAL A 26 -17.17 10.98 13.50
CA VAL A 26 -17.31 10.12 12.33
C VAL A 26 -15.92 9.66 11.90
N VAL A 27 -15.70 8.35 11.81
CA VAL A 27 -14.37 7.75 11.63
C VAL A 27 -13.89 7.89 10.20
N PRO A 28 -12.73 8.54 9.94
CA PRO A 28 -12.18 8.67 8.60
C PRO A 28 -11.87 7.30 7.95
N LEU A 29 -12.36 7.10 6.74
CA LEU A 29 -12.15 5.91 5.92
C LEU A 29 -11.28 6.30 4.71
N ALA A 30 -9.99 5.99 4.77
CA ALA A 30 -9.08 6.07 3.64
C ALA A 30 -9.19 4.83 2.74
N GLY A 31 -8.17 4.01 2.57
CA GLY A 31 -8.22 2.77 1.78
C GLY A 31 -9.16 1.68 2.32
N GLY A 32 -9.44 1.68 3.60
CA GLY A 32 -10.29 0.69 4.26
C GLY A 32 -9.61 -0.64 4.57
N THR A 33 -8.38 -0.85 4.13
CA THR A 33 -7.65 -2.12 4.25
C THR A 33 -7.44 -2.58 5.69
N ARG A 34 -7.33 -1.65 6.64
CA ARG A 34 -7.22 -1.96 8.07
C ARG A 34 -8.54 -1.83 8.79
N LEU A 35 -9.25 -0.71 8.59
CA LEU A 35 -10.48 -0.43 9.30
C LEU A 35 -11.56 -1.49 9.04
N LEU A 36 -11.71 -1.91 7.77
CA LEU A 36 -12.72 -2.91 7.39
C LEU A 36 -12.26 -4.35 7.64
N ALA A 37 -10.95 -4.60 7.77
CA ALA A 37 -10.40 -5.90 8.16
C ALA A 37 -10.42 -6.13 9.68
N ALA A 38 -10.40 -5.06 10.48
CA ALA A 38 -10.48 -5.15 11.93
C ALA A 38 -11.91 -5.46 12.38
N ALA A 39 -12.05 -6.31 13.40
CA ALA A 39 -13.35 -6.63 14.02
C ALA A 39 -13.82 -5.52 14.97
N GLN A 40 -13.60 -4.25 14.61
CA GLN A 40 -14.00 -3.09 15.41
C GLN A 40 -15.41 -2.64 15.06
N ASP A 41 -16.17 -2.23 16.05
CA ASP A 41 -17.48 -1.60 15.84
C ASP A 41 -17.26 -0.11 15.49
N VAL A 42 -17.42 0.22 14.22
CA VAL A 42 -17.30 1.57 13.69
C VAL A 42 -18.66 1.99 13.12
N PRO A 43 -19.51 2.67 13.91
CA PRO A 43 -20.88 2.91 13.51
C PRO A 43 -21.04 3.92 12.36
N ASN A 44 -20.12 4.90 12.26
CA ASN A 44 -20.23 5.96 11.28
C ASN A 44 -18.88 6.15 10.57
N VAL A 45 -18.86 6.12 9.22
CA VAL A 45 -17.65 6.26 8.43
C VAL A 45 -17.69 7.49 7.54
N LEU A 46 -16.55 8.17 7.45
CA LEU A 46 -16.28 9.33 6.61
C LEU A 46 -15.33 8.91 5.49
N ASP A 47 -15.84 8.65 4.31
CA ASP A 47 -15.02 8.28 3.15
C ASP A 47 -14.35 9.52 2.53
N LEU A 48 -13.02 9.53 2.55
CA LEU A 48 -12.20 10.65 2.08
C LEU A 48 -11.96 10.63 0.56
N SER A 49 -12.47 9.62 -0.17
CA SER A 49 -12.11 9.36 -1.57
C SER A 49 -12.57 10.43 -2.58
N SER A 50 -13.45 11.36 -2.19
CA SER A 50 -13.92 12.45 -3.06
C SER A 50 -13.29 13.82 -2.76
N LEU A 51 -12.37 13.90 -1.79
CA LEU A 51 -11.80 15.19 -1.36
C LEU A 51 -10.70 15.73 -2.28
N GLY A 52 -10.22 14.94 -3.24
CA GLY A 52 -9.17 15.39 -4.18
C GLY A 52 -7.78 15.50 -3.57
N ILE A 53 -7.50 14.74 -2.53
CA ILE A 53 -6.20 14.65 -1.85
C ILE A 53 -5.45 13.37 -2.26
N ASP A 54 -5.40 13.10 -3.56
CA ASP A 54 -4.80 11.89 -4.18
C ASP A 54 -3.73 12.21 -5.23
N GLY A 55 -3.20 13.44 -5.24
CA GLY A 55 -2.14 13.89 -6.14
C GLY A 55 -0.73 13.54 -5.65
N ILE A 56 0.20 13.40 -6.61
CA ILE A 56 1.65 13.31 -6.38
C ILE A 56 2.29 14.45 -7.17
N THR A 57 3.01 15.33 -6.49
CA THR A 57 3.70 16.48 -7.11
C THR A 57 5.12 16.61 -6.56
N VAL A 58 5.99 17.27 -7.33
CA VAL A 58 7.30 17.71 -6.86
C VAL A 58 7.30 19.23 -6.90
N ASP A 59 7.62 19.84 -5.77
CA ASP A 59 7.68 21.29 -5.62
C ASP A 59 9.03 21.65 -4.96
N ASP A 60 9.84 22.47 -5.63
CA ASP A 60 11.20 22.88 -5.20
C ASP A 60 12.10 21.69 -4.74
N GLY A 61 11.96 20.54 -5.40
CA GLY A 61 12.71 19.32 -5.08
C GLY A 61 12.09 18.44 -3.98
N ASP A 62 11.04 18.90 -3.33
CA ASP A 62 10.29 18.16 -2.32
C ASP A 62 9.17 17.32 -2.97
N LEU A 63 8.96 16.12 -2.49
CA LEU A 63 7.86 15.26 -2.93
C LEU A 63 6.64 15.48 -2.04
N VAL A 64 5.56 15.97 -2.61
CA VAL A 64 4.27 16.14 -1.92
C VAL A 64 3.29 15.10 -2.41
N MET A 65 2.74 14.34 -1.48
CA MET A 65 1.78 13.25 -1.73
C MET A 65 0.50 13.50 -0.95
N GLY A 66 -0.63 13.56 -1.62
CA GLY A 66 -1.93 13.59 -0.95
C GLY A 66 -2.17 12.33 -0.11
N ALA A 67 -2.85 12.47 1.02
CA ALA A 67 -3.06 11.38 1.96
C ALA A 67 -3.83 10.18 1.38
N MET A 68 -4.61 10.40 0.33
CA MET A 68 -5.38 9.37 -0.37
C MET A 68 -4.62 8.70 -1.53
N VAL A 69 -3.36 9.05 -1.77
CA VAL A 69 -2.53 8.37 -2.78
C VAL A 69 -2.38 6.89 -2.43
N PRO A 70 -2.79 5.96 -3.31
CA PRO A 70 -2.61 4.53 -3.11
C PRO A 70 -1.12 4.16 -3.08
N LEU A 71 -0.75 3.17 -2.25
CA LEU A 71 0.64 2.71 -2.18
C LEU A 71 1.15 2.18 -3.52
N GLN A 72 0.28 1.59 -4.35
CA GLN A 72 0.65 1.13 -5.68
C GLN A 72 1.03 2.29 -6.61
N ASP A 73 0.38 3.44 -6.49
CA ASP A 73 0.68 4.61 -7.31
C ASP A 73 2.06 5.20 -6.95
N LEU A 74 2.49 5.09 -5.69
CA LEU A 74 3.85 5.44 -5.26
C LEU A 74 4.91 4.46 -5.80
N ILE A 75 4.56 3.17 -5.92
CA ILE A 75 5.44 2.17 -6.55
C ILE A 75 5.61 2.46 -8.04
N ASP A 76 4.53 2.89 -8.69
CA ASP A 76 4.47 3.15 -10.13
C ASP A 76 4.89 4.62 -10.46
N SER A 77 5.23 5.45 -9.46
CA SER A 77 5.56 6.88 -9.59
C SER A 77 7.06 7.12 -9.79
N ARG A 78 7.42 7.71 -10.93
CA ARG A 78 8.79 8.15 -11.19
C ARG A 78 9.27 9.21 -10.19
N PRO A 79 8.51 10.29 -9.90
CA PRO A 79 8.90 11.25 -8.87
C PRO A 79 9.15 10.62 -7.50
N ALA A 80 8.29 9.69 -7.06
CA ALA A 80 8.48 9.00 -5.79
C ALA A 80 9.79 8.19 -5.78
N TYR A 81 10.15 7.58 -6.91
CA TYR A 81 11.40 6.85 -7.03
C TYR A 81 12.61 7.80 -7.00
N GLU A 82 12.59 8.86 -7.80
CA GLU A 82 13.73 9.79 -7.95
C GLU A 82 14.02 10.57 -6.65
N VAL A 83 12.98 11.15 -6.03
CA VAL A 83 13.15 11.97 -4.81
C VAL A 83 13.50 11.12 -3.58
N THR A 84 13.11 9.84 -3.55
CA THR A 84 13.39 9.00 -2.38
C THR A 84 14.49 7.97 -2.59
N ALA A 85 15.24 8.09 -3.68
CA ALA A 85 16.25 7.12 -4.11
C ALA A 85 15.69 5.67 -4.11
N GLY A 86 14.38 5.51 -4.42
CA GLY A 86 13.67 4.23 -4.47
C GLY A 86 13.22 3.68 -3.12
N LEU A 87 13.54 4.32 -1.99
CA LEU A 87 13.21 3.82 -0.65
C LEU A 87 11.70 3.75 -0.42
N LEU A 88 10.95 4.81 -0.77
CA LEU A 88 9.50 4.84 -0.58
C LEU A 88 8.77 3.78 -1.43
N PRO A 89 9.03 3.65 -2.74
CA PRO A 89 8.49 2.54 -3.54
C PRO A 89 8.82 1.16 -2.99
N ALA A 90 10.05 0.95 -2.50
CA ALA A 90 10.46 -0.33 -1.88
C ALA A 90 9.64 -0.62 -0.61
N ALA A 91 9.44 0.37 0.26
CA ALA A 91 8.63 0.24 1.47
C ALA A 91 7.14 0.01 1.16
N CYS A 92 6.59 0.70 0.15
CA CYS A 92 5.22 0.47 -0.32
C CYS A 92 5.04 -0.96 -0.87
N ARG A 93 6.04 -1.50 -1.56
CA ARG A 93 6.04 -2.89 -2.04
C ARG A 93 6.13 -3.90 -0.88
N ALA A 94 6.92 -3.58 0.15
CA ALA A 94 7.08 -4.39 1.34
C ALA A 94 5.79 -4.50 2.19
N PHE A 95 4.91 -3.49 2.14
CA PHE A 95 3.62 -3.48 2.84
C PHE A 95 2.79 -4.75 2.56
N SER A 96 2.68 -5.16 1.30
CA SER A 96 1.95 -6.38 0.92
C SER A 96 2.39 -6.87 -0.47
N PRO A 97 2.52 -8.19 -0.67
CA PRO A 97 2.66 -8.77 -2.01
C PRO A 97 1.39 -8.57 -2.86
N SER A 98 0.22 -8.37 -2.23
CA SER A 98 -1.05 -8.21 -2.91
C SER A 98 -1.19 -6.84 -3.58
N ARG A 99 -1.18 -6.83 -4.93
CA ARG A 99 -1.45 -5.62 -5.69
C ARG A 99 -2.85 -5.03 -5.39
N MET A 100 -3.85 -5.87 -5.12
CA MET A 100 -5.19 -5.43 -4.75
C MET A 100 -5.17 -4.61 -3.46
N LEU A 101 -4.44 -5.08 -2.43
CA LEU A 101 -4.27 -4.31 -1.19
C LEU A 101 -3.48 -3.03 -1.41
N ARG A 102 -2.38 -3.07 -2.21
CA ARG A 102 -1.60 -1.86 -2.52
C ARG A 102 -2.39 -0.83 -3.34
N ASN A 103 -3.35 -1.27 -4.18
CA ASN A 103 -4.27 -0.38 -4.89
C ASN A 103 -5.27 0.30 -3.96
N MET A 104 -5.57 -0.27 -2.80
CA MET A 104 -6.56 0.24 -1.84
C MET A 104 -5.90 1.01 -0.69
N ALA A 105 -4.82 0.47 -0.10
CA ALA A 105 -4.10 1.11 0.99
C ALA A 105 -3.51 2.44 0.55
N THR A 106 -3.65 3.49 1.37
CA THR A 106 -3.18 4.84 1.06
C THR A 106 -2.06 5.27 1.98
N ILE A 107 -1.22 6.20 1.52
CA ILE A 107 -0.09 6.70 2.31
C ILE A 107 -0.55 7.29 3.65
N GLY A 108 -1.62 8.09 3.67
CA GLY A 108 -2.17 8.66 4.89
C GLY A 108 -2.78 7.61 5.81
N GLY A 109 -3.58 6.67 5.25
CA GLY A 109 -4.21 5.61 6.03
C GLY A 109 -3.21 4.69 6.74
N GLU A 110 -2.14 4.29 6.04
CA GLU A 110 -1.09 3.44 6.62
C GLU A 110 -0.20 4.21 7.61
N SER A 111 0.02 5.51 7.38
CA SER A 111 0.75 6.38 8.31
C SER A 111 0.02 6.55 9.66
N VAL A 112 -1.31 6.73 9.61
CA VAL A 112 -2.13 6.84 10.83
C VAL A 112 -2.19 5.50 11.58
N ALA A 113 -2.33 4.39 10.84
CA ALA A 113 -2.38 3.05 11.43
C ALA A 113 -1.04 2.60 12.02
N SER A 114 0.05 2.99 11.41
CA SER A 114 1.47 2.79 11.76
C SER A 114 1.77 1.65 12.75
N PRO A 115 1.65 0.37 12.35
CA PRO A 115 1.98 -0.74 13.23
C PRO A 115 3.49 -0.75 13.58
N PRO A 116 3.89 -1.31 14.73
CA PRO A 116 5.29 -1.29 15.20
C PRO A 116 6.34 -1.88 14.24
N ASP A 117 5.92 -2.73 13.33
CA ASP A 117 6.75 -3.38 12.31
C ASP A 117 6.53 -2.82 10.90
N SER A 118 5.99 -1.58 10.78
CA SER A 118 5.75 -0.94 9.50
C SER A 118 7.04 -0.52 8.81
N GLU A 119 7.38 -1.18 7.71
CA GLU A 119 8.49 -0.78 6.83
C GLU A 119 8.22 0.60 6.18
N LEU A 120 6.95 0.91 5.91
CA LEU A 120 6.56 2.23 5.39
C LEU A 120 6.84 3.33 6.40
N ALA A 121 6.49 3.14 7.67
CA ALA A 121 6.79 4.10 8.73
C ALA A 121 8.31 4.27 8.91
N ALA A 122 9.08 3.18 8.82
CA ALA A 122 10.55 3.25 8.87
C ALA A 122 11.14 4.06 7.71
N ALA A 123 10.65 3.84 6.48
CA ALA A 123 11.07 4.60 5.32
C ALA A 123 10.71 6.09 5.43
N LEU A 124 9.48 6.42 5.85
CA LEU A 124 9.05 7.81 6.04
C LEU A 124 9.87 8.53 7.12
N LEU A 125 10.23 7.81 8.19
CA LEU A 125 11.09 8.35 9.23
C LEU A 125 12.55 8.56 8.73
N ALA A 126 13.10 7.63 7.96
CA ALA A 126 14.42 7.77 7.34
C ALA A 126 14.46 8.90 6.31
N LEU A 127 13.36 9.11 5.57
CA LEU A 127 13.19 10.20 4.60
C LEU A 127 12.85 11.55 5.25
N ASN A 128 12.74 11.61 6.58
CA ASN A 128 12.38 12.82 7.32
C ASN A 128 11.04 13.42 6.89
N ALA A 129 10.06 12.56 6.60
CA ALA A 129 8.75 12.99 6.14
C ALA A 129 8.06 13.94 7.12
N VAL A 130 7.23 14.83 6.59
CA VAL A 130 6.41 15.78 7.34
C VAL A 130 4.95 15.56 6.97
N TYR A 131 4.08 15.46 7.95
CA TYR A 131 2.64 15.30 7.75
C TYR A 131 1.96 16.66 7.86
N ASN A 132 1.24 17.04 6.81
CA ASN A 132 0.36 18.18 6.86
C ASN A 132 -0.96 17.74 7.48
N VAL A 133 -1.17 18.12 8.75
CA VAL A 133 -2.36 17.83 9.54
C VAL A 133 -3.21 19.09 9.60
N VAL A 134 -4.45 19.01 9.13
CA VAL A 134 -5.36 20.14 9.12
C VAL A 134 -6.54 19.86 10.04
N ARG A 135 -6.83 20.84 10.87
CA ARG A 135 -8.01 20.93 11.76
C ARG A 135 -8.85 22.13 11.34
N PRO A 136 -10.08 22.29 11.82
CA PRO A 136 -10.92 23.44 11.48
C PRO A 136 -10.24 24.81 11.68
N ASP A 137 -9.45 24.94 12.76
CA ASP A 137 -8.88 26.22 13.19
C ASP A 137 -7.36 26.34 12.94
N GLU A 138 -6.67 25.26 12.54
CA GLU A 138 -5.21 25.28 12.38
C GLU A 138 -4.70 24.28 11.36
N THR A 139 -3.56 24.59 10.75
CA THR A 139 -2.78 23.68 9.92
C THR A 139 -1.43 23.46 10.58
N LEU A 140 -1.02 22.21 10.73
CA LEU A 140 0.22 21.80 11.38
C LEU A 140 1.08 20.97 10.45
N ASP A 141 2.35 21.33 10.35
CA ASP A 141 3.36 20.50 9.74
C ASP A 141 4.07 19.66 10.82
N VAL A 142 3.69 18.39 10.90
CA VAL A 142 4.13 17.49 11.97
C VAL A 142 5.21 16.54 11.45
N PRO A 143 6.46 16.64 11.94
CA PRO A 143 7.53 15.71 11.54
C PRO A 143 7.18 14.25 11.86
N ALA A 144 7.58 13.32 11.00
CA ALA A 144 7.29 11.89 11.15
C ALA A 144 7.74 11.32 12.50
N ILE A 145 8.87 11.79 13.03
CA ILE A 145 9.37 11.37 14.35
C ILE A 145 8.40 11.66 15.50
N ARG A 146 7.60 12.72 15.38
CA ARG A 146 6.53 13.05 16.32
C ARG A 146 5.24 12.33 15.96
N PHE A 147 4.79 12.45 14.70
CA PHE A 147 3.51 11.93 14.24
C PHE A 147 3.35 10.42 14.49
N LEU A 148 4.36 9.62 14.15
CA LEU A 148 4.32 8.17 14.33
C LEU A 148 4.22 7.72 15.81
N LYS A 149 4.53 8.61 16.76
CA LYS A 149 4.39 8.37 18.20
C LYS A 149 3.08 8.89 18.77
N ARG A 150 2.51 9.94 18.18
CA ARG A 150 1.43 10.74 18.78
C ARG A 150 0.30 11.06 17.79
N ALA A 151 0.10 10.23 16.75
CA ALA A 151 -0.92 10.46 15.73
C ALA A 151 -2.32 10.68 16.31
N THR A 152 -2.69 9.94 17.36
CA THR A 152 -3.99 10.10 18.03
C THR A 152 -4.17 11.51 18.63
N GLU A 153 -3.10 12.07 19.20
CA GLU A 153 -3.12 13.43 19.78
C GLU A 153 -3.11 14.49 18.68
N ASP A 154 -2.27 14.28 17.66
CA ASP A 154 -2.13 15.19 16.52
C ASP A 154 -3.42 15.24 15.68
N LEU A 155 -4.24 14.19 15.68
CA LEU A 155 -5.53 14.11 14.99
C LEU A 155 -6.74 14.39 15.90
N ALA A 156 -6.53 14.68 17.18
CA ALA A 156 -7.62 14.99 18.10
C ALA A 156 -8.42 16.22 17.61
N GLY A 157 -9.73 16.27 17.94
CA GLY A 157 -10.59 17.39 17.54
C GLY A 157 -11.00 17.40 16.06
N GLY A 158 -10.89 16.24 15.37
CA GLY A 158 -11.32 16.12 13.98
C GLY A 158 -10.20 16.41 12.95
N GLY A 159 -8.94 16.37 13.39
CA GLY A 159 -7.80 16.53 12.49
C GLY A 159 -7.73 15.45 11.42
N LEU A 160 -7.36 15.85 10.20
CA LEU A 160 -7.13 14.97 9.06
C LEU A 160 -5.73 15.18 8.50
N VAL A 161 -5.06 14.10 8.12
CA VAL A 161 -3.85 14.19 7.30
C VAL A 161 -4.28 14.50 5.86
N LEU A 162 -3.86 15.63 5.32
CA LEU A 162 -4.15 16.00 3.92
C LEU A 162 -3.03 15.61 2.97
N SER A 163 -1.78 15.72 3.42
CA SER A 163 -0.62 15.32 2.62
C SER A 163 0.55 14.85 3.46
N VAL A 164 1.48 14.17 2.80
CA VAL A 164 2.80 13.80 3.32
C VAL A 164 3.84 14.41 2.42
N LEU A 165 4.76 15.18 2.99
CA LEU A 165 5.87 15.81 2.32
C LEU A 165 7.18 15.08 2.65
N ILE A 166 8.02 14.84 1.66
CA ILE A 166 9.39 14.36 1.84
C ILE A 166 10.34 15.45 1.36
N PRO A 167 11.10 16.08 2.28
CA PRO A 167 12.00 17.16 1.93
C PRO A 167 13.30 16.64 1.33
N GLY A 168 13.64 17.13 0.14
CA GLY A 168 14.89 16.86 -0.55
C GLY A 168 15.14 15.38 -0.84
N ALA A 169 16.12 15.09 -1.68
CA ALA A 169 16.48 13.71 -2.04
C ALA A 169 17.77 13.28 -1.33
N PRO A 170 17.84 12.09 -0.71
CA PRO A 170 19.13 11.50 -0.32
C PRO A 170 19.91 11.04 -1.56
N ASP A 171 21.25 11.04 -1.47
CA ASP A 171 22.10 10.54 -2.55
C ASP A 171 21.95 9.03 -2.74
N GLY A 172 21.69 8.30 -1.65
CA GLY A 172 21.42 6.88 -1.67
C GLY A 172 20.51 6.44 -0.54
N ALA A 173 19.77 5.37 -0.79
CA ALA A 173 18.87 4.80 0.20
C ALA A 173 18.67 3.30 0.00
N ALA A 174 18.40 2.57 1.08
CA ALA A 174 18.08 1.15 1.01
C ALA A 174 17.13 0.72 2.11
N LEU A 175 16.32 -0.29 1.81
CA LEU A 175 15.50 -1.04 2.75
C LEU A 175 15.95 -2.51 2.73
N GLU A 176 16.39 -3.00 3.87
CA GLU A 176 16.69 -4.42 4.07
C GLU A 176 15.74 -5.01 5.11
N ARG A 177 15.35 -6.26 4.90
CA ARG A 177 14.31 -6.89 5.73
C ARG A 177 14.56 -8.37 5.96
N ALA A 178 14.32 -8.82 7.18
CA ALA A 178 14.18 -10.24 7.50
C ALA A 178 12.69 -10.54 7.65
N ALA A 179 12.13 -11.26 6.69
CA ALA A 179 10.73 -11.63 6.65
C ALA A 179 10.57 -13.14 6.52
N MET A 180 9.50 -13.68 7.08
CA MET A 180 9.14 -15.07 6.84
C MET A 180 8.70 -15.25 5.37
N PRO A 181 9.06 -16.36 4.70
CA PRO A 181 8.59 -16.63 3.37
C PRO A 181 7.06 -16.64 3.31
N GLY A 182 6.51 -15.87 2.37
CA GLY A 182 5.11 -16.01 1.96
C GLY A 182 4.14 -14.95 2.44
N ALA A 183 4.38 -14.12 3.43
CA ALA A 183 3.54 -12.95 3.71
C ALA A 183 3.86 -12.22 5.03
N GLY A 184 3.39 -11.00 5.10
CA GLY A 184 3.36 -10.18 6.29
C GLY A 184 4.55 -9.23 6.44
N PRO A 185 4.46 -8.34 7.42
CA PRO A 185 5.53 -7.41 7.74
C PRO A 185 6.77 -8.19 8.18
N ALA A 186 7.94 -7.62 7.94
CA ALA A 186 9.20 -8.18 8.39
C ALA A 186 9.21 -8.39 9.91
N VAL A 187 9.96 -9.37 10.38
CA VAL A 187 10.22 -9.52 11.84
C VAL A 187 11.13 -8.40 12.32
N VAL A 188 12.03 -7.96 11.44
CA VAL A 188 12.85 -6.75 11.59
C VAL A 188 13.18 -6.21 10.20
N ALA A 189 13.19 -4.90 10.04
CA ALA A 189 13.65 -4.22 8.85
C ALA A 189 14.52 -3.02 9.24
N VAL A 190 15.40 -2.64 8.33
CA VAL A 190 16.29 -1.49 8.48
C VAL A 190 16.17 -0.63 7.23
N ALA A 191 15.83 0.65 7.41
CA ALA A 191 15.82 1.67 6.38
C ALA A 191 17.02 2.60 6.60
N VAL A 192 17.81 2.81 5.55
CA VAL A 192 18.99 3.70 5.57
C VAL A 192 18.83 4.74 4.47
N THR A 193 19.10 6.00 4.80
CA THR A 193 19.35 7.06 3.82
C THR A 193 20.73 7.67 4.09
N ILE A 194 21.43 8.07 3.02
CA ILE A 194 22.76 8.67 3.11
C ILE A 194 22.88 9.83 2.12
N SER A 195 23.59 10.89 2.55
CA SER A 195 24.07 11.95 1.66
C SER A 195 25.57 12.07 1.80
N LEU A 196 26.28 12.16 0.67
CA LEU A 196 27.73 12.20 0.59
C LEU A 196 28.22 13.61 0.28
N THR A 197 29.38 13.95 0.82
CA THR A 197 30.16 15.12 0.40
C THR A 197 31.53 14.60 -0.04
N GLY A 198 31.70 14.40 -1.35
CA GLY A 198 32.81 13.60 -1.88
C GLY A 198 32.68 12.14 -1.42
N ASP A 199 33.75 11.61 -0.81
CA ASP A 199 33.72 10.25 -0.23
C ASP A 199 33.24 10.21 1.23
N THR A 200 33.05 11.36 1.86
CA THR A 200 32.66 11.47 3.27
C THR A 200 31.15 11.41 3.43
N CYS A 201 30.68 10.71 4.45
CA CYS A 201 29.28 10.70 4.84
C CYS A 201 28.88 12.04 5.45
N GLY A 202 28.17 12.88 4.70
CA GLY A 202 27.70 14.18 5.19
C GLY A 202 26.49 14.03 6.13
N ARG A 203 25.59 13.09 5.84
CA ARG A 203 24.42 12.80 6.67
C ARG A 203 23.99 11.35 6.50
N ALA A 204 23.59 10.73 7.59
CA ALA A 204 22.98 9.42 7.60
C ALA A 204 21.68 9.42 8.41
N ARG A 205 20.71 8.57 8.04
CA ARG A 205 19.58 8.20 8.89
C ARG A 205 19.41 6.70 8.86
N ILE A 206 19.33 6.11 10.03
CA ILE A 206 19.23 4.66 10.23
C ILE A 206 18.03 4.39 11.10
N VAL A 207 17.03 3.72 10.52
CA VAL A 207 15.77 3.41 11.19
C VAL A 207 15.57 1.91 11.26
N VAL A 208 15.19 1.40 12.42
CA VAL A 208 14.92 -0.02 12.65
C VAL A 208 13.47 -0.25 13.05
N THR A 209 12.93 -1.42 12.67
CA THR A 209 11.63 -1.94 13.11
C THR A 209 11.81 -3.14 14.02
N GLY A 210 10.70 -3.78 14.42
CA GLY A 210 10.74 -4.97 15.29
C GLY A 210 11.07 -4.65 16.74
N LEU A 211 10.82 -3.41 17.16
CA LEU A 211 11.06 -2.89 18.49
C LEU A 211 9.85 -3.10 19.42
N ASP A 212 10.07 -2.91 20.70
CA ASP A 212 9.02 -2.78 21.71
C ASP A 212 8.43 -1.36 21.63
N GLY A 213 7.77 -1.07 20.49
CA GLY A 213 7.26 0.25 20.14
C GLY A 213 7.32 0.52 18.63
N PRO A 214 7.05 1.77 18.20
CA PRO A 214 7.11 2.16 16.79
C PRO A 214 8.54 2.08 16.24
N PRO A 215 8.73 2.08 14.90
CA PRO A 215 10.04 2.22 14.27
C PRO A 215 10.80 3.42 14.83
N ALA A 216 12.10 3.28 15.02
CA ALA A 216 12.91 4.32 15.63
C ALA A 216 14.25 4.53 14.92
N ARG A 217 14.71 5.77 14.89
CA ARG A 217 16.08 6.12 14.48
C ARG A 217 17.08 5.68 15.53
N VAL A 218 18.23 5.19 15.09
CA VAL A 218 19.38 4.87 15.93
C VAL A 218 20.41 5.97 15.75
N VAL A 219 20.19 7.11 16.42
CA VAL A 219 20.99 8.34 16.27
C VAL A 219 22.46 8.10 16.62
N GLU A 220 22.74 7.25 17.62
CA GLU A 220 24.10 6.89 17.98
C GLU A 220 24.84 6.16 16.84
N ALA A 221 24.12 5.33 16.07
CA ALA A 221 24.69 4.67 14.90
C ALA A 221 24.95 5.66 13.75
N GLU A 222 24.08 6.65 13.57
CA GLU A 222 24.25 7.71 12.57
C GLU A 222 25.52 8.52 12.86
N HIS A 223 25.74 8.93 14.10
CA HIS A 223 26.90 9.70 14.54
C HIS A 223 28.25 8.96 14.37
N GLU A 224 28.24 7.60 14.34
CA GLU A 224 29.49 6.83 14.14
C GLU A 224 30.09 7.06 12.74
N ILE A 225 29.27 7.35 11.73
CA ILE A 225 29.71 7.48 10.33
C ILE A 225 29.61 8.90 9.78
N GLU A 226 28.79 9.78 10.35
CA GLU A 226 28.69 11.16 9.89
C GLU A 226 30.03 11.90 10.06
N GLY A 227 30.47 12.60 9.01
CA GLY A 227 31.75 13.28 8.96
C GLY A 227 32.94 12.36 8.72
N THR A 228 32.74 11.08 8.38
CA THR A 228 33.81 10.10 8.15
C THR A 228 33.77 9.51 6.74
N ASP A 229 34.83 8.85 6.31
CA ASP A 229 34.88 8.10 5.05
C ASP A 229 34.34 6.66 5.21
N MET A 230 33.62 6.42 6.30
CA MET A 230 32.98 5.12 6.63
C MET A 230 34.00 3.96 6.67
N GLU A 231 35.12 4.17 7.32
CA GLU A 231 36.15 3.14 7.51
C GLU A 231 35.58 1.91 8.23
N PRO A 232 36.15 0.71 8.02
CA PRO A 232 35.61 -0.54 8.57
C PRO A 232 35.30 -0.49 10.06
N HIS A 233 36.18 0.12 10.88
CA HIS A 233 35.97 0.22 12.32
C HIS A 233 34.77 1.11 12.71
N LYS A 234 34.45 2.13 11.89
CA LYS A 234 33.26 2.98 12.07
C LYS A 234 31.98 2.23 11.75
N ILE A 235 32.01 1.42 10.68
CA ILE A 235 30.89 0.54 10.32
C ILE A 235 30.67 -0.52 11.40
N GLU A 236 31.72 -1.09 11.97
CA GLU A 236 31.60 -2.04 13.10
C GLU A 236 30.99 -1.36 14.35
N ALA A 237 31.40 -0.12 14.65
CA ALA A 237 30.82 0.67 15.73
C ALA A 237 29.32 0.94 15.49
N LEU A 238 28.95 1.38 14.28
CA LEU A 238 27.56 1.56 13.87
C LEU A 238 26.72 0.28 14.05
N ILE A 239 27.22 -0.87 13.59
CA ILE A 239 26.52 -2.16 13.73
C ILE A 239 26.30 -2.49 15.21
N ARG A 240 27.30 -2.25 16.06
CA ARG A 240 27.18 -2.43 17.51
C ARG A 240 26.09 -1.54 18.10
N GLN A 241 26.05 -0.24 17.74
CA GLN A 241 24.99 0.68 18.20
C GLN A 241 23.59 0.18 17.80
N VAL A 242 23.43 -0.29 16.55
CA VAL A 242 22.14 -0.85 16.07
C VAL A 242 21.75 -2.10 16.86
N ARG A 243 22.68 -2.94 17.28
CA ARG A 243 22.39 -4.11 18.11
C ARG A 243 22.03 -3.74 19.55
N GLU A 244 22.72 -2.80 20.15
CA GLU A 244 22.68 -2.58 21.59
C GLU A 244 21.69 -1.50 22.05
N ARG A 245 21.48 -0.45 21.26
CA ARG A 245 20.66 0.70 21.67
C ARG A 245 19.15 0.46 21.61
N PRO A 246 18.60 -0.11 20.53
CA PRO A 246 17.17 -0.34 20.46
C PRO A 246 16.72 -1.49 21.35
N LYS A 247 15.52 -1.34 21.94
CA LYS A 247 14.88 -2.44 22.68
C LYS A 247 14.05 -3.28 21.71
N TYR A 248 14.62 -4.39 21.24
CA TYR A 248 13.94 -5.31 20.35
C TYR A 248 12.84 -6.08 21.06
N ARG A 249 11.74 -6.35 20.34
CA ARG A 249 10.56 -7.06 20.84
C ARG A 249 10.78 -8.58 20.82
N ASP A 250 10.24 -9.24 21.83
CA ASP A 250 10.07 -10.69 21.88
C ASP A 250 8.61 -11.05 21.61
N ASP A 251 8.33 -11.84 20.59
CA ASP A 251 6.98 -12.29 20.25
C ASP A 251 6.99 -13.67 19.57
N ALA A 252 5.80 -14.20 19.24
CA ALA A 252 5.65 -15.52 18.62
C ALA A 252 6.33 -15.66 17.25
N ARG A 253 6.72 -14.56 16.58
CA ARG A 253 7.37 -14.58 15.26
C ARG A 253 8.89 -14.68 15.36
N ALA A 254 9.49 -14.02 16.35
CA ALA A 254 10.94 -14.04 16.56
C ALA A 254 11.32 -13.53 17.96
N SER A 255 12.44 -14.05 18.50
CA SER A 255 13.02 -13.55 19.74
C SER A 255 13.67 -12.16 19.55
N ALA A 256 13.79 -11.42 20.65
CA ALA A 256 14.50 -10.14 20.67
C ALA A 256 15.98 -10.32 20.28
N GLU A 257 16.60 -11.43 20.69
CA GLU A 257 17.98 -11.76 20.32
C GLU A 257 18.14 -11.96 18.81
N TYR A 258 17.25 -12.73 18.17
CA TYR A 258 17.27 -12.91 16.73
C TYR A 258 17.12 -11.56 16.00
N ARG A 259 16.18 -10.71 16.42
CA ARG A 259 15.96 -9.38 15.80
C ARG A 259 17.17 -8.50 15.93
N ARG A 260 17.85 -8.52 17.10
CA ARG A 260 19.08 -7.78 17.35
C ARG A 260 20.19 -8.18 16.38
N GLU A 261 20.46 -9.48 16.28
CA GLU A 261 21.50 -9.99 15.40
C GLU A 261 21.17 -9.75 13.92
N ALA A 262 19.93 -10.00 13.51
CA ALA A 262 19.48 -9.73 12.16
C ALA A 262 19.57 -8.24 11.81
N ALA A 263 19.19 -7.32 12.69
CA ALA A 263 19.30 -5.88 12.47
C ALA A 263 20.75 -5.44 12.20
N GLY A 264 21.71 -6.01 12.93
CA GLY A 264 23.14 -5.76 12.71
C GLY A 264 23.61 -6.21 11.32
N VAL A 265 23.10 -7.33 10.81
CA VAL A 265 23.41 -7.79 9.45
C VAL A 265 22.71 -6.91 8.40
N LEU A 266 21.44 -6.59 8.64
CA LEU A 266 20.64 -5.81 7.70
C LEU A 266 21.15 -4.37 7.55
N VAL A 267 21.60 -3.74 8.64
CA VAL A 267 22.15 -2.37 8.56
C VAL A 267 23.41 -2.31 7.73
N ALA A 268 24.30 -3.31 7.86
CA ALA A 268 25.52 -3.39 7.04
C ALA A 268 25.18 -3.48 5.55
N ARG A 269 24.23 -4.36 5.18
CA ARG A 269 23.78 -4.51 3.79
C ARG A 269 23.07 -3.26 3.27
N ALA A 270 22.20 -2.67 4.09
CA ALA A 270 21.48 -1.46 3.71
C ALA A 270 22.46 -0.28 3.48
N LEU A 271 23.46 -0.13 4.36
CA LEU A 271 24.48 0.89 4.21
C LEU A 271 25.31 0.67 2.93
N GLU A 272 25.80 -0.55 2.70
CA GLU A 272 26.55 -0.89 1.48
C GLU A 272 25.75 -0.55 0.23
N ARG A 273 24.49 -0.90 0.16
CA ARG A 273 23.59 -0.61 -0.98
C ARG A 273 23.34 0.88 -1.14
N ALA A 274 23.07 1.59 -0.04
CA ALA A 274 22.84 3.03 -0.07
C ALA A 274 24.09 3.79 -0.54
N VAL A 275 25.28 3.43 -0.06
CA VAL A 275 26.56 4.02 -0.48
C VAL A 275 26.86 3.72 -1.95
N ALA A 276 26.67 2.47 -2.39
CA ALA A 276 26.86 2.11 -3.80
C ALA A 276 25.94 2.92 -4.72
N GLN A 277 24.68 3.11 -4.32
CA GLN A 277 23.72 3.92 -5.06
C GLN A 277 24.09 5.41 -5.07
N ALA A 278 24.58 5.95 -3.94
CA ALA A 278 25.01 7.34 -3.83
C ALA A 278 26.22 7.64 -4.71
N ARG A 279 27.18 6.70 -4.80
CA ARG A 279 28.38 6.83 -5.65
C ARG A 279 28.13 6.67 -7.15
N ASP A 280 27.08 5.94 -7.53
CA ASP A 280 26.73 5.72 -8.94
C ASP A 280 25.22 5.85 -9.17
N PRO A 281 24.70 7.10 -9.12
CA PRO A 281 23.26 7.34 -9.32
C PRO A 281 22.75 6.97 -10.72
N GLY A 282 23.63 6.85 -11.70
CA GLY A 282 23.30 6.45 -13.08
C GLY A 282 22.88 4.98 -13.22
N LYS A 283 23.25 4.13 -12.28
CA LYS A 283 22.84 2.72 -12.24
C LYS A 283 21.51 2.45 -11.54
N ARG A 284 20.78 3.49 -11.17
CA ARG A 284 19.44 3.30 -10.58
C ARG A 284 18.50 2.69 -11.62
N GLU A 285 18.14 1.43 -11.46
CA GLU A 285 17.07 0.81 -12.25
C GLU A 285 15.72 1.38 -11.83
N ILE A 286 15.21 2.33 -12.61
CA ILE A 286 13.83 2.83 -12.43
C ILE A 286 12.90 1.75 -12.96
N PRO A 287 12.02 1.14 -12.14
CA PRO A 287 11.06 0.17 -12.62
C PRO A 287 10.19 0.74 -13.73
N ARG A 288 9.67 -0.13 -14.62
CA ARG A 288 8.69 0.29 -15.63
C ARG A 288 7.50 0.92 -14.91
N LEU A 289 7.29 2.20 -15.19
CA LEU A 289 6.21 2.98 -14.59
C LEU A 289 4.91 2.65 -15.30
N ARG A 290 3.85 2.41 -14.53
CA ARG A 290 2.52 2.08 -15.03
C ARG A 290 1.60 3.26 -14.80
N GLN A 291 0.85 3.65 -15.81
CA GLN A 291 -0.26 4.57 -15.60
C GLN A 291 -1.44 3.75 -15.07
N SER A 292 -1.80 3.97 -13.82
CA SER A 292 -2.99 3.38 -13.25
C SER A 292 -4.15 4.38 -13.31
N PRO A 293 -5.38 3.95 -13.63
CA PRO A 293 -6.55 4.83 -13.60
C PRO A 293 -6.73 5.46 -12.22
N SER A 294 -7.17 6.70 -12.13
CA SER A 294 -7.51 7.34 -10.86
C SER A 294 -8.59 6.54 -10.11
N GLN A 295 -8.45 6.42 -8.80
CA GLN A 295 -9.49 5.81 -7.94
C GLN A 295 -10.44 6.83 -7.33
N ARG A 296 -10.32 8.10 -7.70
CA ARG A 296 -11.12 9.17 -7.15
C ARG A 296 -12.60 8.95 -7.43
N ALA A 297 -13.40 8.90 -6.37
CA ALA A 297 -14.85 8.98 -6.49
C ALA A 297 -15.26 10.43 -6.73
N THR A 298 -16.10 10.68 -7.72
CA THR A 298 -16.50 12.03 -8.12
C THR A 298 -17.84 12.48 -7.54
N LEU A 299 -18.66 11.51 -7.05
CA LEU A 299 -19.99 11.80 -6.54
C LEU A 299 -19.98 11.94 -5.01
N ALA A 300 -20.57 13.01 -4.53
CA ALA A 300 -20.85 13.18 -3.10
C ALA A 300 -21.90 12.17 -2.62
N VAL A 301 -21.73 11.71 -1.38
CA VAL A 301 -22.76 10.99 -0.62
C VAL A 301 -22.83 11.66 0.75
N PRO A 302 -23.67 12.70 0.93
CA PRO A 302 -23.68 13.49 2.16
C PRO A 302 -24.01 12.66 3.40
N TYR A 303 -24.99 11.77 3.26
CA TYR A 303 -25.40 10.84 4.32
C TYR A 303 -26.10 9.62 3.70
N PHE A 304 -25.76 8.42 4.17
CA PHE A 304 -26.38 7.20 3.68
C PHE A 304 -26.45 6.13 4.78
N THR A 305 -27.63 5.56 4.98
CA THR A 305 -27.85 4.40 5.85
C THR A 305 -28.25 3.17 5.03
N SER A 306 -29.23 3.37 4.13
CA SER A 306 -29.72 2.36 3.19
C SER A 306 -30.42 3.03 2.01
N GLY A 307 -30.47 2.37 0.88
CA GLY A 307 -31.12 2.88 -0.33
C GLY A 307 -30.52 2.32 -1.60
N ARG A 308 -30.69 3.04 -2.71
CA ARG A 308 -30.21 2.61 -4.02
C ARG A 308 -28.98 3.39 -4.45
N ILE A 309 -28.04 2.68 -5.05
CA ILE A 309 -26.82 3.24 -5.66
C ILE A 309 -26.81 2.88 -7.15
N ASP A 310 -26.29 3.80 -7.96
CA ASP A 310 -26.12 3.58 -9.40
C ASP A 310 -24.69 3.03 -9.63
N VAL A 311 -24.58 1.89 -10.30
CA VAL A 311 -23.30 1.20 -10.57
C VAL A 311 -23.30 0.71 -12.00
N THR A 312 -22.22 0.95 -12.75
CA THR A 312 -22.02 0.29 -14.04
C THR A 312 -21.39 -1.07 -13.79
N LEU A 313 -22.17 -2.13 -13.90
CA LEU A 313 -21.75 -3.51 -13.60
C LEU A 313 -21.62 -4.31 -14.90
N ASN A 314 -20.40 -4.73 -15.25
CA ASN A 314 -20.08 -5.43 -16.50
C ASN A 314 -20.62 -4.70 -17.75
N GLY A 315 -20.44 -3.36 -17.80
CA GLY A 315 -20.89 -2.52 -18.90
C GLY A 315 -22.37 -2.10 -18.87
N HIS A 316 -23.16 -2.57 -17.89
CA HIS A 316 -24.58 -2.23 -17.76
C HIS A 316 -24.81 -1.38 -16.52
N THR A 317 -25.38 -0.18 -16.70
CA THR A 317 -25.79 0.65 -15.56
C THR A 317 -26.98 0.04 -14.86
N LYS A 318 -26.82 -0.19 -13.55
CA LYS A 318 -27.83 -0.76 -12.68
C LYS A 318 -28.06 0.09 -11.45
N ARG A 319 -29.28 0.10 -10.95
CA ARG A 319 -29.66 0.74 -9.70
C ARG A 319 -29.92 -0.33 -8.66
N LEU A 320 -28.98 -0.47 -7.71
CA LEU A 320 -28.90 -1.60 -6.78
C LEU A 320 -29.15 -1.14 -5.34
N GLU A 321 -29.82 -1.97 -4.55
CA GLU A 321 -30.04 -1.71 -3.13
C GLU A 321 -28.80 -2.03 -2.30
N ALA A 322 -28.43 -1.13 -1.38
CA ALA A 322 -27.34 -1.31 -0.45
C ALA A 322 -27.68 -0.70 0.90
N GLU A 323 -27.04 -1.19 1.94
CA GLU A 323 -26.93 -0.57 3.26
C GLU A 323 -25.53 0.03 3.39
N ALA A 324 -25.32 0.95 4.35
CA ALA A 324 -24.02 1.57 4.61
C ALA A 324 -22.90 0.54 4.81
N ARG A 325 -23.22 -0.60 5.42
CA ARG A 325 -22.30 -1.73 5.69
C ARG A 325 -22.14 -2.71 4.54
N THR A 326 -22.95 -2.63 3.47
CA THR A 326 -22.89 -3.59 2.36
C THR A 326 -21.52 -3.54 1.70
N THR A 327 -20.81 -4.67 1.63
CA THR A 327 -19.58 -4.78 0.88
C THR A 327 -19.85 -4.90 -0.61
N LEU A 328 -18.86 -4.51 -1.43
CA LEU A 328 -18.94 -4.71 -2.88
C LEU A 328 -19.03 -6.20 -3.24
N LEU A 329 -18.41 -7.09 -2.45
CA LEU A 329 -18.54 -8.53 -2.59
C LEU A 329 -20.00 -9.00 -2.42
N GLU A 330 -20.67 -8.54 -1.35
CA GLU A 330 -22.08 -8.87 -1.12
C GLU A 330 -22.96 -8.34 -2.25
N LEU A 331 -22.71 -7.11 -2.71
CA LEU A 331 -23.48 -6.48 -3.79
C LEU A 331 -23.39 -7.29 -5.08
N VAL A 332 -22.18 -7.60 -5.58
CA VAL A 332 -22.02 -8.35 -6.83
C VAL A 332 -22.55 -9.78 -6.73
N ARG A 333 -22.50 -10.40 -5.55
CA ARG A 333 -23.04 -11.75 -5.34
C ARG A 333 -24.57 -11.77 -5.27
N ARG A 334 -25.24 -10.71 -4.78
CA ARG A 334 -26.71 -10.55 -4.89
C ARG A 334 -27.15 -10.48 -6.35
N GLU A 335 -26.30 -9.93 -7.24
CA GLU A 335 -26.50 -9.92 -8.69
C GLU A 335 -26.14 -11.23 -9.40
N ARG A 336 -25.90 -12.32 -8.64
CA ARG A 336 -25.53 -13.66 -9.12
C ARG A 336 -24.21 -13.74 -9.87
N LEU A 337 -23.30 -12.80 -9.63
CA LEU A 337 -21.94 -12.82 -10.17
C LEU A 337 -21.03 -13.59 -9.21
N TRP A 338 -20.97 -14.91 -9.42
CA TRP A 338 -20.35 -15.86 -8.49
C TRP A 338 -18.83 -15.97 -8.61
N GLY A 339 -18.25 -15.39 -9.65
CA GLY A 339 -16.81 -15.35 -9.85
C GLY A 339 -16.06 -14.66 -8.71
N ALA A 340 -16.61 -13.58 -8.14
CA ALA A 340 -16.14 -12.99 -6.90
C ALA A 340 -16.55 -13.86 -5.70
N LYS A 341 -15.58 -14.46 -5.00
CA LYS A 341 -15.83 -15.48 -3.98
C LYS A 341 -15.51 -15.00 -2.56
N PRO A 342 -16.35 -15.33 -1.56
CA PRO A 342 -15.99 -15.16 -0.15
C PRO A 342 -14.94 -16.21 0.20
N GLY A 343 -13.74 -15.73 0.55
CA GLY A 343 -12.64 -16.58 1.04
C GLY A 343 -12.30 -16.22 2.47
N CYS A 344 -11.28 -15.37 2.66
CA CYS A 344 -10.85 -14.93 3.99
C CYS A 344 -11.71 -13.79 4.56
N GLU A 345 -12.23 -12.92 3.71
CA GLU A 345 -12.92 -11.65 4.04
C GLU A 345 -12.03 -10.64 4.82
N THR A 346 -10.73 -10.88 4.88
CA THR A 346 -9.71 -10.03 5.53
C THR A 346 -8.76 -9.36 4.53
N GLY A 347 -8.95 -9.60 3.22
CA GLY A 347 -8.11 -9.05 2.16
C GLY A 347 -6.92 -9.91 1.74
N ASP A 348 -6.66 -11.04 2.44
CA ASP A 348 -5.43 -11.83 2.25
C ASP A 348 -5.47 -12.74 1.02
N CYS A 349 -6.62 -13.39 0.73
CA CYS A 349 -6.68 -14.48 -0.26
C CYS A 349 -6.92 -14.03 -1.70
N GLY A 350 -7.40 -12.82 -1.95
CA GLY A 350 -7.69 -12.27 -3.27
C GLY A 350 -8.87 -12.90 -4.02
N ALA A 351 -9.55 -13.94 -3.49
CA ALA A 351 -10.61 -14.67 -4.20
C ALA A 351 -11.84 -13.81 -4.54
N CYS A 352 -12.02 -12.69 -3.86
CA CYS A 352 -13.09 -11.71 -4.07
C CYS A 352 -12.74 -10.60 -5.06
N THR A 353 -11.63 -10.67 -5.76
CA THR A 353 -11.16 -9.60 -6.67
C THR A 353 -12.20 -9.26 -7.71
N VAL A 354 -12.43 -7.95 -7.86
CA VAL A 354 -13.15 -7.31 -8.97
C VAL A 354 -12.28 -6.17 -9.51
N LEU A 355 -12.58 -5.69 -10.70
CA LEU A 355 -12.00 -4.43 -11.19
C LEU A 355 -12.96 -3.28 -10.85
N LEU A 356 -12.46 -2.28 -10.14
CA LEU A 356 -13.15 -1.02 -9.90
C LEU A 356 -12.45 0.06 -10.73
N ASP A 357 -13.12 0.58 -11.75
CA ASP A 357 -12.55 1.46 -12.77
C ASP A 357 -11.24 0.91 -13.37
N GLY A 358 -11.21 -0.38 -13.69
CA GLY A 358 -10.06 -1.08 -14.27
C GLY A 358 -8.98 -1.51 -13.28
N ARG A 359 -9.03 -1.11 -12.01
CA ARG A 359 -8.06 -1.54 -10.98
C ARG A 359 -8.56 -2.76 -10.20
N PRO A 360 -7.75 -3.80 -10.03
CA PRO A 360 -8.08 -4.91 -9.15
C PRO A 360 -8.12 -4.47 -7.69
N VAL A 361 -9.24 -4.76 -7.02
CA VAL A 361 -9.48 -4.47 -5.60
C VAL A 361 -10.09 -5.68 -4.89
N ASN A 362 -9.91 -5.77 -3.58
CA ASN A 362 -10.59 -6.77 -2.75
C ASN A 362 -12.02 -6.31 -2.44
N ALA A 363 -13.00 -6.88 -3.10
CA ALA A 363 -14.42 -6.53 -2.93
C ALA A 363 -14.94 -6.76 -1.50
N CYS A 364 -14.35 -7.67 -0.72
CA CYS A 364 -14.69 -7.88 0.69
C CYS A 364 -14.29 -6.72 1.60
N LEU A 365 -13.27 -5.94 1.22
CA LEU A 365 -12.79 -4.74 1.95
C LEU A 365 -13.18 -3.43 1.23
N THR A 366 -14.11 -3.48 0.29
CA THR A 366 -14.63 -2.30 -0.41
C THR A 366 -16.12 -2.18 -0.07
N LEU A 367 -16.54 -1.05 0.49
CA LEU A 367 -17.97 -0.78 0.68
C LEU A 367 -18.66 -0.55 -0.68
N ALA A 368 -19.88 -1.07 -0.84
CA ALA A 368 -20.65 -0.95 -2.08
C ALA A 368 -20.83 0.50 -2.51
N LEU A 369 -20.96 1.41 -1.54
CA LEU A 369 -21.07 2.86 -1.76
C LEU A 369 -19.86 3.48 -2.48
N ARG A 370 -18.69 2.87 -2.41
CA ARG A 370 -17.52 3.27 -3.20
C ARG A 370 -17.70 3.01 -4.71
N ALA A 371 -18.57 2.08 -5.07
CA ALA A 371 -18.90 1.80 -6.46
C ALA A 371 -20.00 2.73 -7.03
N HIS A 372 -20.64 3.57 -6.20
CA HIS A 372 -21.63 4.52 -6.67
C HIS A 372 -21.06 5.49 -7.71
N GLY A 373 -21.65 5.47 -8.92
CA GLY A 373 -21.21 6.24 -10.07
C GLY A 373 -19.97 5.70 -10.78
N ARG A 374 -19.53 4.46 -10.45
CA ARG A 374 -18.28 3.88 -10.98
C ARG A 374 -18.52 2.57 -11.72
N ASN A 375 -17.49 2.13 -12.45
CA ASN A 375 -17.51 0.89 -13.23
C ASN A 375 -16.92 -0.28 -12.41
N VAL A 376 -17.73 -1.33 -12.27
CA VAL A 376 -17.34 -2.60 -11.64
C VAL A 376 -17.33 -3.69 -12.69
N GLN A 377 -16.21 -4.38 -12.85
CA GLN A 377 -16.10 -5.52 -13.75
C GLN A 377 -15.76 -6.79 -12.97
N THR A 378 -16.52 -7.84 -13.20
CA THR A 378 -16.28 -9.19 -12.70
C THR A 378 -15.82 -10.10 -13.83
N VAL A 379 -15.39 -11.32 -13.53
CA VAL A 379 -14.94 -12.29 -14.54
C VAL A 379 -16.04 -12.64 -15.56
N GLU A 380 -17.30 -12.59 -15.15
CA GLU A 380 -18.45 -12.81 -16.02
C GLU A 380 -18.61 -11.75 -17.11
N GLY A 381 -18.02 -10.56 -16.90
CA GLY A 381 -18.00 -9.48 -17.87
C GLY A 381 -16.78 -9.50 -18.80
N LEU A 382 -15.91 -10.50 -18.73
CA LEU A 382 -14.73 -10.59 -19.63
C LEU A 382 -15.10 -11.18 -20.99
N GLY A 383 -15.80 -12.32 -21.01
CA GLY A 383 -16.17 -13.04 -22.22
C GLY A 383 -17.23 -14.09 -21.95
N THR A 384 -17.66 -14.77 -22.99
CA THR A 384 -18.66 -15.85 -22.93
C THR A 384 -17.98 -17.22 -23.16
N ALA A 385 -18.73 -18.31 -22.93
CA ALA A 385 -18.22 -19.67 -23.22
C ALA A 385 -17.83 -19.85 -24.69
N ASP A 386 -18.60 -19.27 -25.63
CA ASP A 386 -18.35 -19.36 -27.06
C ASP A 386 -17.31 -18.36 -27.56
N LYS A 387 -17.09 -17.27 -26.81
CA LYS A 387 -16.11 -16.24 -27.15
C LYS A 387 -15.36 -15.81 -25.88
N PRO A 388 -14.45 -16.64 -25.37
CA PRO A 388 -13.69 -16.31 -24.19
C PRO A 388 -12.75 -15.13 -24.45
N HIS A 389 -12.50 -14.32 -23.42
CA HIS A 389 -11.48 -13.30 -23.46
C HIS A 389 -10.09 -13.96 -23.66
N PRO A 390 -9.11 -13.35 -24.36
CA PRO A 390 -7.78 -13.92 -24.58
C PRO A 390 -7.11 -14.46 -23.31
N VAL A 391 -7.25 -13.75 -22.18
CA VAL A 391 -6.77 -14.25 -20.89
C VAL A 391 -7.48 -15.53 -20.46
N GLN A 392 -8.80 -15.64 -20.64
CA GLN A 392 -9.54 -16.83 -20.28
C GLN A 392 -9.13 -18.02 -21.17
N ALA A 393 -8.98 -17.80 -22.47
CA ALA A 393 -8.49 -18.82 -23.41
C ALA A 393 -7.10 -19.32 -23.01
N ALA A 394 -6.15 -18.42 -22.76
CA ALA A 394 -4.80 -18.78 -22.33
C ALA A 394 -4.78 -19.57 -21.01
N PHE A 395 -5.64 -19.25 -20.04
CA PHE A 395 -5.76 -20.02 -18.80
C PHE A 395 -6.24 -21.46 -19.04
N LEU A 396 -7.13 -21.67 -20.02
CA LEU A 396 -7.61 -23.00 -20.40
C LEU A 396 -6.51 -23.78 -21.14
N GLU A 397 -5.87 -23.18 -22.15
CA GLU A 397 -4.86 -23.80 -23.00
C GLU A 397 -3.61 -24.22 -22.22
N THR A 398 -3.17 -23.40 -21.26
CA THR A 398 -2.01 -23.71 -20.40
C THR A 398 -2.33 -24.70 -19.28
N GLY A 399 -3.60 -25.09 -19.10
CA GLY A 399 -4.04 -25.89 -17.95
C GLY A 399 -3.83 -25.19 -16.62
N ALA A 400 -3.97 -23.85 -16.59
CA ALA A 400 -3.84 -23.04 -15.38
C ALA A 400 -5.02 -23.22 -14.42
N VAL A 401 -6.08 -23.90 -14.84
CA VAL A 401 -7.28 -24.16 -14.04
C VAL A 401 -7.25 -25.57 -13.49
N GLN A 402 -7.34 -25.70 -12.14
CA GLN A 402 -7.55 -26.97 -11.45
C GLN A 402 -8.94 -26.94 -10.77
N CYS A 403 -9.03 -26.56 -9.49
CA CYS A 403 -10.33 -26.45 -8.83
C CYS A 403 -11.15 -25.24 -9.30
N GLY A 404 -10.55 -24.25 -9.94
CA GLY A 404 -11.20 -23.06 -10.48
C GLY A 404 -11.49 -21.94 -9.45
N TYR A 405 -11.19 -22.14 -8.16
CA TYR A 405 -11.57 -21.18 -7.12
C TYR A 405 -10.88 -19.81 -7.27
N CYS A 406 -9.54 -19.79 -7.46
CA CYS A 406 -8.75 -18.56 -7.62
C CYS A 406 -8.77 -18.03 -9.06
N THR A 407 -9.19 -18.80 -10.04
CA THR A 407 -9.10 -18.48 -11.47
C THR A 407 -9.78 -17.17 -11.86
N PRO A 408 -11.01 -16.84 -11.41
CA PRO A 408 -11.66 -15.58 -11.71
C PRO A 408 -10.83 -14.36 -11.29
N ALA A 409 -10.30 -14.40 -10.07
CA ALA A 409 -9.45 -13.32 -9.54
C ALA A 409 -8.15 -13.17 -10.33
N MET A 410 -7.46 -14.28 -10.61
CA MET A 410 -6.23 -14.28 -11.41
C MET A 410 -6.47 -13.77 -12.83
N ALA A 411 -7.58 -14.14 -13.47
CA ALA A 411 -7.94 -13.66 -14.81
C ALA A 411 -8.18 -12.14 -14.83
N LEU A 412 -8.83 -11.57 -13.82
CA LEU A 412 -9.03 -10.12 -13.69
C LEU A 412 -7.71 -9.39 -13.44
N CYS A 413 -6.85 -9.92 -12.58
CA CYS A 413 -5.50 -9.37 -12.35
C CYS A 413 -4.65 -9.41 -13.62
N ALA A 414 -4.69 -10.52 -14.36
CA ALA A 414 -4.01 -10.68 -15.64
C ALA A 414 -4.50 -9.66 -16.69
N LYS A 415 -5.83 -9.50 -16.83
CA LYS A 415 -6.42 -8.49 -17.71
C LYS A 415 -5.91 -7.09 -17.35
N ALA A 416 -6.02 -6.68 -16.10
CA ALA A 416 -5.58 -5.36 -15.66
C ALA A 416 -4.07 -5.13 -15.89
N LEU A 417 -3.25 -6.18 -15.73
CA LEU A 417 -1.83 -6.11 -16.07
C LEU A 417 -1.62 -5.88 -17.56
N LEU A 418 -2.26 -6.68 -18.42
CA LEU A 418 -2.06 -6.63 -19.88
C LEU A 418 -2.57 -5.33 -20.50
N GLU A 419 -3.57 -4.70 -19.93
CA GLU A 419 -4.03 -3.36 -20.32
C GLU A 419 -3.00 -2.27 -19.96
N ALA A 420 -2.33 -2.39 -18.80
CA ALA A 420 -1.30 -1.44 -18.38
C ALA A 420 0.06 -1.72 -19.01
N VAL A 421 0.40 -2.99 -19.21
CA VAL A 421 1.67 -3.48 -19.75
C VAL A 421 1.40 -4.59 -20.77
N PRO A 422 1.24 -4.24 -22.06
CA PRO A 422 0.88 -5.24 -23.09
C PRO A 422 1.86 -6.41 -23.25
N LYS A 423 3.13 -6.21 -22.90
CA LYS A 423 4.18 -7.23 -22.92
C LYS A 423 4.88 -7.28 -21.57
N PRO A 424 4.28 -7.91 -20.55
CA PRO A 424 4.88 -7.99 -19.23
C PRO A 424 6.05 -8.97 -19.20
N THR A 425 6.98 -8.72 -18.29
CA THR A 425 7.99 -9.70 -17.89
C THR A 425 7.35 -10.77 -17.00
N GLU A 426 8.06 -11.88 -16.79
CA GLU A 426 7.62 -12.94 -15.88
C GLU A 426 7.47 -12.41 -14.43
N GLU A 427 8.38 -11.53 -14.01
CA GLU A 427 8.32 -10.90 -12.68
C GLU A 427 7.08 -10.01 -12.53
N GLU A 428 6.74 -9.22 -13.54
CA GLU A 428 5.53 -8.40 -13.55
C GLU A 428 4.26 -9.25 -13.52
N ALA A 429 4.25 -10.39 -14.23
CA ALA A 429 3.14 -11.34 -14.17
C ALA A 429 3.01 -11.98 -12.77
N ARG A 430 4.14 -12.33 -12.13
CA ARG A 430 4.17 -12.83 -10.75
C ARG A 430 3.65 -11.79 -9.76
N ASP A 431 4.12 -10.54 -9.83
CA ASP A 431 3.66 -9.45 -8.96
C ASP A 431 2.16 -9.21 -9.11
N ALA A 432 1.64 -9.21 -10.34
CA ALA A 432 0.22 -9.00 -10.59
C ALA A 432 -0.68 -10.09 -9.97
N LEU A 433 -0.21 -11.34 -9.95
CA LEU A 433 -0.96 -12.49 -9.43
C LEU A 433 -0.69 -12.79 -7.95
N ALA A 434 0.33 -12.18 -7.34
CA ALA A 434 0.84 -12.53 -6.00
C ALA A 434 -0.23 -12.45 -4.89
N GLY A 435 -1.21 -11.56 -5.02
CA GLY A 435 -2.31 -11.43 -4.06
C GLY A 435 -3.43 -12.47 -4.19
N CYS A 436 -3.36 -13.39 -5.18
CA CYS A 436 -4.36 -14.43 -5.40
C CYS A 436 -3.86 -15.78 -4.87
N LEU A 437 -4.33 -16.21 -3.70
CA LEU A 437 -3.92 -17.48 -3.11
C LEU A 437 -4.54 -18.67 -3.84
N CYS A 438 -3.69 -19.63 -4.22
CA CYS A 438 -4.09 -20.88 -4.86
C CYS A 438 -3.78 -22.08 -3.96
N ARG A 439 -4.81 -22.77 -3.46
CA ARG A 439 -4.64 -23.97 -2.61
C ARG A 439 -4.11 -25.19 -3.38
N CYS A 440 -4.35 -25.24 -4.68
CA CYS A 440 -3.82 -26.31 -5.57
C CYS A 440 -2.31 -26.15 -5.87
N GLY A 441 -1.70 -25.00 -5.52
CA GLY A 441 -0.28 -24.74 -5.77
C GLY A 441 0.10 -24.48 -7.24
N GLY A 442 -0.89 -24.20 -8.10
CA GLY A 442 -0.72 -24.10 -9.55
C GLY A 442 -0.13 -22.76 -10.04
N TYR A 443 0.76 -22.10 -9.30
CA TYR A 443 1.19 -20.72 -9.62
C TYR A 443 1.98 -20.56 -10.93
N ALA A 444 2.78 -21.54 -11.33
CA ALA A 444 3.60 -21.44 -12.53
C ALA A 444 2.74 -21.35 -13.83
N ARG A 445 1.64 -22.12 -13.89
CA ARG A 445 0.77 -22.13 -15.07
C ARG A 445 -0.02 -20.83 -15.27
N PRO A 446 -0.66 -20.22 -14.25
CA PRO A 446 -1.24 -18.88 -14.37
C PRO A 446 -0.24 -17.82 -14.86
N VAL A 447 1.00 -17.80 -14.36
CA VAL A 447 2.04 -16.89 -14.84
C VAL A 447 2.32 -17.13 -16.32
N ARG A 448 2.47 -18.40 -16.74
CA ARG A 448 2.63 -18.74 -18.14
C ARG A 448 1.43 -18.30 -18.99
N ALA A 449 0.20 -18.50 -18.51
CA ALA A 449 -1.02 -18.07 -19.19
C ALA A 449 -1.04 -16.56 -19.44
N VAL A 450 -0.58 -15.75 -18.48
CA VAL A 450 -0.45 -14.30 -18.66
C VAL A 450 0.51 -13.96 -19.79
N LEU A 451 1.68 -14.62 -19.83
CA LEU A 451 2.69 -14.37 -20.87
C LEU A 451 2.21 -14.84 -22.26
N ASP A 452 1.50 -15.96 -22.34
CA ASP A 452 0.93 -16.47 -23.58
C ASP A 452 -0.22 -15.58 -24.07
N ALA A 453 -1.05 -15.05 -23.18
CA ALA A 453 -2.11 -14.07 -23.51
C ALA A 453 -1.55 -12.74 -24.03
N ALA A 454 -0.32 -12.36 -23.59
CA ALA A 454 0.39 -11.17 -24.09
C ALA A 454 0.93 -11.36 -25.51
N ASN A 455 1.12 -12.59 -25.97
CA ASN A 455 1.67 -12.95 -27.28
C ASN A 455 0.76 -14.01 -27.92
N PRO A 456 -0.48 -13.65 -28.32
CA PRO A 456 -1.37 -14.61 -28.97
C PRO A 456 -0.69 -15.15 -30.23
N ARG A 457 -0.70 -16.50 -30.37
CA ARG A 457 -0.13 -17.21 -31.49
C ARG A 457 -0.95 -17.06 -32.77
#